data_44dd687dd76881928b92f9a0ec5ff9e9
#
_entry.id   44dd687dd76881928b92f9a0ec5ff9e9
#
_cell.length_a   1.000
_cell.length_b   1.000
_cell.length_c   1.000
_cell.angle_alpha   90.00
_cell.angle_beta   90.00
_cell.angle_gamma   90.00
#
_symmetry.space_group_name_H-M   'P 1'
#
loop_
_entity.id
_entity.type
_entity.pdbx_description
1 polymer ?
#
loop_
_entity_poly.entity_id
_entity_poly.type
_entity_poly.pdbx_seq_one_letter_code
_entity_poly.pdbx_strand_id
1 'polypeptide(L)'
;MKPLKGKIALVTGGSRGAGRAIAVELGKAGATVYMTGRSIRGASTNQWPGTIDDTVSQIEASGGKGIAVRCDHTNDSETEAVIAKIREEQGKLDILINNVWGAHDLGVEAKPFWELSLKNWDTMFTAGVRAQLATNHFAVPLLRENKQALIIHTTFWDENKYTGQFYYDLAKNAIVRMAYGLSLELKRDNIAVLAVSPGFMRT
;
A
#
# COMPACT_ATOMS: atom_id res chain seq x y z
N MET A 1 15.66 -17.17 13.89
CA MET A 1 15.76 -15.74 14.31
C MET A 1 14.73 -14.95 13.53
N LYS A 2 13.98 -14.02 14.14
CA LYS A 2 13.00 -13.18 13.44
C LYS A 2 13.68 -11.85 13.05
N PRO A 3 14.05 -11.64 11.76
CA PRO A 3 14.91 -10.52 11.34
C PRO A 3 14.27 -9.14 11.54
N LEU A 4 12.92 -9.07 11.58
CA LEU A 4 12.18 -7.82 11.77
C LEU A 4 11.60 -7.67 13.19
N LYS A 5 12.13 -8.42 14.18
CA LYS A 5 11.68 -8.30 15.57
C LYS A 5 11.84 -6.85 16.07
N GLY A 6 10.75 -6.29 16.60
CA GLY A 6 10.71 -4.93 17.11
C GLY A 6 10.53 -3.84 16.01
N LYS A 7 10.40 -4.22 14.74
CA LYS A 7 10.05 -3.32 13.65
C LYS A 7 8.53 -3.10 13.59
N ILE A 8 8.13 -1.90 13.27
CA ILE A 8 6.73 -1.50 13.05
C ILE A 8 6.53 -1.28 11.56
N ALA A 9 5.55 -1.98 10.98
CA ALA A 9 5.22 -1.89 9.58
C ALA A 9 3.76 -1.44 9.38
N LEU A 10 3.53 -0.61 8.36
CA LEU A 10 2.20 -0.29 7.85
C LEU A 10 2.07 -0.86 6.43
N VAL A 11 1.01 -1.63 6.18
CA VAL A 11 0.65 -2.15 4.86
C VAL A 11 -0.72 -1.60 4.47
N THR A 12 -0.77 -0.77 3.43
CA THR A 12 -2.03 -0.24 2.92
C THR A 12 -2.66 -1.20 1.92
N GLY A 13 -3.99 -1.39 2.00
CA GLY A 13 -4.68 -2.36 1.13
C GLY A 13 -4.38 -3.82 1.49
N GLY A 14 -4.40 -4.15 2.78
CA GLY A 14 -4.01 -5.46 3.32
C GLY A 14 -5.12 -6.54 3.31
N SER A 15 -6.32 -6.28 2.76
CA SER A 15 -7.45 -7.21 2.86
C SER A 15 -7.31 -8.47 1.97
N ARG A 16 -6.49 -8.42 0.93
CA ARG A 16 -6.34 -9.51 -0.07
C ARG A 16 -5.07 -9.35 -0.90
N GLY A 17 -4.81 -10.29 -1.81
CA GLY A 17 -3.77 -10.24 -2.82
C GLY A 17 -2.37 -9.97 -2.26
N ALA A 18 -1.61 -9.13 -2.96
CA ALA A 18 -0.24 -8.77 -2.59
C ALA A 18 -0.15 -8.15 -1.19
N GLY A 19 -1.08 -7.23 -0.85
CA GLY A 19 -1.06 -6.55 0.45
C GLY A 19 -1.21 -7.54 1.61
N ARG A 20 -2.12 -8.52 1.50
CA ARG A 20 -2.25 -9.60 2.48
C ARG A 20 -0.96 -10.42 2.57
N ALA A 21 -0.44 -10.88 1.43
CA ALA A 21 0.76 -11.72 1.41
C ALA A 21 1.96 -11.02 2.04
N ILE A 22 2.18 -9.75 1.69
CA ILE A 22 3.25 -8.92 2.26
C ILE A 22 3.07 -8.77 3.78
N ALA A 23 1.84 -8.47 4.24
CA ALA A 23 1.56 -8.31 5.66
C ALA A 23 1.84 -9.60 6.46
N VAL A 24 1.44 -10.76 5.92
CA VAL A 24 1.71 -12.06 6.56
C VAL A 24 3.20 -12.34 6.64
N GLU A 25 3.96 -12.11 5.56
CA GLU A 25 5.42 -12.36 5.56
C GLU A 25 6.17 -11.40 6.50
N LEU A 26 5.77 -10.12 6.58
CA LEU A 26 6.34 -9.18 7.55
C LEU A 26 6.07 -9.65 9.00
N GLY A 27 4.85 -10.14 9.27
CA GLY A 27 4.49 -10.70 10.57
C GLY A 27 5.30 -11.94 10.93
N LYS A 28 5.46 -12.89 9.99
CA LYS A 28 6.33 -14.07 10.16
C LYS A 28 7.77 -13.67 10.45
N ALA A 29 8.26 -12.62 9.80
CA ALA A 29 9.59 -12.07 10.02
C ALA A 29 9.73 -11.36 11.38
N GLY A 30 8.64 -11.14 12.12
CA GLY A 30 8.63 -10.62 13.49
C GLY A 30 8.26 -9.14 13.62
N ALA A 31 7.85 -8.47 12.55
CA ALA A 31 7.32 -7.12 12.65
C ALA A 31 5.94 -7.11 13.34
N THR A 32 5.62 -6.01 14.02
CA THR A 32 4.24 -5.66 14.32
C THR A 32 3.67 -4.98 13.08
N VAL A 33 2.61 -5.55 12.49
CA VAL A 33 2.07 -5.11 11.20
C VAL A 33 0.70 -4.46 11.38
N TYR A 34 0.63 -3.17 11.15
CA TYR A 34 -0.62 -2.46 10.93
C TYR A 34 -1.03 -2.66 9.48
N MET A 35 -2.27 -3.09 9.25
CA MET A 35 -2.78 -3.19 7.91
C MET A 35 -4.10 -2.47 7.78
N THR A 36 -4.24 -1.75 6.67
CA THR A 36 -5.44 -0.97 6.40
C THR A 36 -6.21 -1.53 5.22
N GLY A 37 -7.48 -1.22 5.19
CA GLY A 37 -8.40 -1.55 4.12
C GLY A 37 -9.83 -1.16 4.48
N ARG A 38 -10.69 -1.11 3.48
CA ARG A 38 -12.10 -0.77 3.66
C ARG A 38 -12.95 -1.96 4.11
N SER A 39 -12.55 -3.18 3.70
CA SER A 39 -13.28 -4.43 4.00
C SER A 39 -12.88 -4.97 5.36
N ILE A 40 -13.83 -5.00 6.28
CA ILE A 40 -13.74 -5.56 7.62
C ILE A 40 -14.69 -6.75 7.78
N ARG A 41 -14.52 -7.55 8.83
CA ARG A 41 -15.43 -8.66 9.13
C ARG A 41 -16.87 -8.16 9.29
N GLY A 42 -17.78 -8.75 8.51
CA GLY A 42 -19.20 -8.36 8.50
C GLY A 42 -19.54 -7.15 7.59
N ALA A 43 -18.53 -6.47 6.99
CA ALA A 43 -18.75 -5.36 6.09
C ALA A 43 -17.72 -5.33 4.96
N SER A 44 -17.93 -6.15 3.93
CA SER A 44 -17.13 -6.10 2.70
C SER A 44 -17.58 -4.95 1.81
N THR A 45 -16.62 -4.23 1.23
CA THR A 45 -16.90 -3.06 0.36
C THR A 45 -17.13 -3.41 -1.10
N ASN A 46 -16.92 -4.67 -1.49
CA ASN A 46 -17.14 -5.18 -2.84
C ASN A 46 -17.35 -6.70 -2.80
N GLN A 47 -17.62 -7.29 -3.98
CA GLN A 47 -17.86 -8.75 -4.13
C GLN A 47 -16.60 -9.62 -3.93
N TRP A 48 -15.41 -9.04 -3.79
CA TRP A 48 -14.17 -9.79 -3.65
C TRP A 48 -13.98 -10.28 -2.22
N PRO A 49 -13.63 -11.55 -2.01
CA PRO A 49 -13.44 -12.11 -0.68
C PRO A 49 -12.22 -11.53 0.03
N GLY A 50 -12.30 -11.52 1.36
CA GLY A 50 -11.20 -11.17 2.25
C GLY A 50 -11.34 -9.80 2.91
N THR A 51 -10.95 -9.78 4.18
CA THR A 51 -10.98 -8.64 5.07
C THR A 51 -9.60 -8.41 5.70
N ILE A 52 -9.39 -7.24 6.28
CA ILE A 52 -8.18 -6.98 7.06
C ILE A 52 -8.13 -7.85 8.33
N ASP A 53 -9.30 -8.19 8.89
CA ASP A 53 -9.39 -9.09 10.05
C ASP A 53 -8.94 -10.51 9.71
N ASP A 54 -9.28 -11.03 8.51
CA ASP A 54 -8.80 -12.34 8.05
C ASP A 54 -7.28 -12.35 7.89
N THR A 55 -6.72 -11.22 7.46
CA THR A 55 -5.26 -11.06 7.34
C THR A 55 -4.59 -11.05 8.71
N VAL A 56 -5.18 -10.37 9.71
CA VAL A 56 -4.71 -10.44 11.11
C VAL A 56 -4.67 -11.88 11.59
N SER A 57 -5.79 -12.61 11.41
CA SER A 57 -5.87 -14.02 11.82
C SER A 57 -4.77 -14.88 11.18
N GLN A 58 -4.42 -14.64 9.91
CA GLN A 58 -3.32 -15.34 9.23
C GLN A 58 -1.94 -14.97 9.80
N ILE A 59 -1.72 -13.69 10.13
CA ILE A 59 -0.47 -13.23 10.77
C ILE A 59 -0.30 -13.90 12.13
N GLU A 60 -1.36 -13.92 12.95
CA GLU A 60 -1.36 -14.53 14.28
C GLU A 60 -1.14 -16.03 14.21
N ALA A 61 -1.82 -16.72 13.28
CA ALA A 61 -1.61 -18.15 13.04
C ALA A 61 -0.16 -18.48 12.63
N SER A 62 0.56 -17.53 12.04
CA SER A 62 1.99 -17.65 11.71
C SER A 62 2.93 -17.24 12.84
N GLY A 63 2.40 -16.91 14.02
CA GLY A 63 3.18 -16.45 15.19
C GLY A 63 3.67 -15.00 15.09
N GLY A 64 3.02 -14.18 14.24
CA GLY A 64 3.25 -12.75 14.12
C GLY A 64 2.28 -11.91 14.96
N LYS A 65 2.39 -10.59 14.84
CA LYS A 65 1.47 -9.61 15.46
C LYS A 65 0.86 -8.72 14.37
N GLY A 66 -0.46 -8.81 14.16
CA GLY A 66 -1.22 -8.00 13.22
C GLY A 66 -2.19 -7.05 13.95
N ILE A 67 -2.42 -5.88 13.36
CA ILE A 67 -3.38 -4.89 13.85
C ILE A 67 -4.18 -4.39 12.65
N ALA A 68 -5.47 -4.69 12.61
CA ALA A 68 -6.38 -4.22 11.57
C ALA A 68 -6.86 -2.79 11.89
N VAL A 69 -6.79 -1.90 10.91
CA VAL A 69 -7.33 -0.54 11.01
C VAL A 69 -8.16 -0.24 9.76
N ARG A 70 -9.48 -0.08 9.93
CA ARG A 70 -10.32 0.33 8.80
C ARG A 70 -9.88 1.71 8.32
N CYS A 71 -9.65 1.84 7.01
CA CYS A 71 -9.27 3.11 6.40
C CYS A 71 -9.63 3.10 4.90
N ASP A 72 -10.24 4.17 4.45
CA ASP A 72 -10.31 4.53 3.04
C ASP A 72 -9.24 5.57 2.73
N HIS A 73 -8.18 5.15 2.05
CA HIS A 73 -7.05 6.02 1.72
C HIS A 73 -7.37 7.11 0.67
N THR A 74 -8.60 7.17 0.17
CA THR A 74 -9.08 8.33 -0.60
C THR A 74 -9.56 9.47 0.30
N ASN A 75 -9.68 9.21 1.61
CA ASN A 75 -10.00 10.17 2.65
C ASN A 75 -8.74 10.50 3.46
N ASP A 76 -8.27 11.74 3.35
CA ASP A 76 -7.04 12.20 4.00
C ASP A 76 -7.12 12.12 5.53
N SER A 77 -8.27 12.47 6.12
CA SER A 77 -8.43 12.42 7.58
C SER A 77 -8.40 10.99 8.13
N GLU A 78 -8.93 9.99 7.39
CA GLU A 78 -8.79 8.59 7.79
C GLU A 78 -7.33 8.12 7.69
N THR A 79 -6.61 8.55 6.65
CA THR A 79 -5.18 8.23 6.46
C THR A 79 -4.33 8.85 7.58
N GLU A 80 -4.56 10.12 7.91
CA GLU A 80 -3.89 10.82 9.00
C GLU A 80 -4.15 10.13 10.35
N ALA A 81 -5.40 9.74 10.62
CA ALA A 81 -5.78 9.03 11.85
C ALA A 81 -5.05 7.70 12.02
N VAL A 82 -4.80 6.95 10.93
CA VAL A 82 -3.99 5.72 10.96
C VAL A 82 -2.57 6.03 11.43
N ILE A 83 -1.94 7.07 10.89
CA ILE A 83 -0.57 7.45 11.27
C ILE A 83 -0.51 7.95 12.72
N ALA A 84 -1.50 8.75 13.14
CA ALA A 84 -1.62 9.20 14.53
C ALA A 84 -1.74 8.03 15.50
N LYS A 85 -2.57 7.03 15.17
CA LYS A 85 -2.70 5.79 15.96
C LYS A 85 -1.37 5.04 16.08
N ILE A 86 -0.63 4.88 14.98
CA ILE A 86 0.69 4.22 15.01
C ILE A 86 1.66 5.01 15.88
N ARG A 87 1.67 6.33 15.77
CA ARG A 87 2.50 7.22 16.61
C ARG A 87 2.17 7.05 18.10
N GLU A 88 0.90 7.07 18.46
CA GLU A 88 0.45 6.92 19.84
C GLU A 88 0.81 5.54 20.44
N GLU A 89 0.59 4.46 19.67
CA GLU A 89 0.76 3.10 20.20
C GLU A 89 2.21 2.59 20.14
N GLN A 90 3.02 3.08 19.18
CA GLN A 90 4.36 2.54 18.92
C GLN A 90 5.48 3.57 18.98
N GLY A 91 5.16 4.86 18.85
CA GLY A 91 6.14 5.95 18.81
C GLY A 91 7.02 5.99 17.57
N LYS A 92 6.86 5.07 16.63
CA LYS A 92 7.69 4.96 15.41
C LYS A 92 7.00 4.19 14.29
N LEU A 93 7.50 4.35 13.07
CA LEU A 93 7.17 3.55 11.90
C LEU A 93 8.46 3.20 11.15
N ASP A 94 8.82 1.93 11.03
CA ASP A 94 10.05 1.50 10.36
C ASP A 94 9.85 1.18 8.87
N ILE A 95 8.67 0.65 8.50
CA ILE A 95 8.39 0.17 7.14
C ILE A 95 6.99 0.63 6.71
N LEU A 96 6.91 1.29 5.55
CA LEU A 96 5.66 1.62 4.89
C LEU A 96 5.55 0.87 3.56
N ILE A 97 4.47 0.10 3.39
CA ILE A 97 4.11 -0.55 2.14
C ILE A 97 2.88 0.12 1.56
N ASN A 98 3.07 0.96 0.56
CA ASN A 98 2.01 1.56 -0.22
C ASN A 98 1.53 0.56 -1.28
N ASN A 99 0.40 -0.12 -0.99
CA ASN A 99 -0.14 -1.15 -1.88
C ASN A 99 -1.60 -0.90 -2.25
N VAL A 100 -2.26 0.10 -1.65
CA VAL A 100 -3.65 0.39 -1.97
C VAL A 100 -3.86 0.64 -3.48
N TRP A 101 -4.91 0.03 -4.02
CA TRP A 101 -5.35 0.18 -5.39
C TRP A 101 -6.88 0.05 -5.45
N GLY A 102 -7.56 1.03 -6.02
CA GLY A 102 -9.02 1.10 -6.00
C GLY A 102 -9.73 0.74 -7.31
N ALA A 103 -8.97 0.38 -8.35
CA ALA A 103 -9.54 0.17 -9.69
C ALA A 103 -9.71 -1.32 -10.06
N HIS A 104 -9.87 -2.20 -9.07
CA HIS A 104 -10.07 -3.64 -9.33
C HIS A 104 -11.37 -3.97 -10.04
N ASP A 105 -12.40 -3.14 -9.83
CA ASP A 105 -13.73 -3.34 -10.44
C ASP A 105 -13.84 -2.73 -11.85
N LEU A 106 -12.80 -2.01 -12.29
CA LEU A 106 -12.71 -1.51 -13.66
C LEU A 106 -12.19 -2.64 -14.56
N GLY A 107 -13.04 -3.07 -15.50
CA GLY A 107 -12.65 -4.06 -16.49
C GLY A 107 -11.47 -3.59 -17.36
N VAL A 108 -10.77 -4.55 -17.96
CA VAL A 108 -9.78 -4.27 -19.00
C VAL A 108 -10.53 -3.93 -20.28
N GLU A 109 -10.51 -2.65 -20.68
CA GLU A 109 -11.11 -2.21 -21.92
C GLU A 109 -10.03 -2.06 -22.99
N ALA A 110 -10.05 -2.92 -24.01
CA ALA A 110 -9.19 -2.82 -25.19
C ALA A 110 -9.76 -1.80 -26.18
N LYS A 111 -9.79 -0.51 -25.79
CA LYS A 111 -10.30 0.61 -26.57
C LYS A 111 -9.22 1.69 -26.71
N PRO A 112 -9.27 2.49 -27.78
CA PRO A 112 -8.48 3.70 -27.90
C PRO A 112 -8.75 4.63 -26.69
N PHE A 113 -7.73 5.38 -26.23
CA PHE A 113 -7.85 6.18 -25.01
C PHE A 113 -8.98 7.24 -25.06
N TRP A 114 -9.29 7.76 -26.24
CA TRP A 114 -10.37 8.76 -26.45
C TRP A 114 -11.79 8.17 -26.32
N GLU A 115 -11.92 6.86 -26.27
CA GLU A 115 -13.17 6.15 -26.01
C GLU A 115 -13.29 5.66 -24.56
N LEU A 116 -12.20 5.79 -23.78
CA LEU A 116 -12.20 5.41 -22.36
C LEU A 116 -12.91 6.46 -21.52
N SER A 117 -13.67 6.01 -20.52
CA SER A 117 -14.30 6.91 -19.57
C SER A 117 -13.27 7.64 -18.72
N LEU A 118 -13.34 8.97 -18.62
CA LEU A 118 -12.54 9.77 -17.70
C LEU A 118 -12.75 9.36 -16.24
N LYS A 119 -13.90 8.77 -15.89
CA LYS A 119 -14.15 8.19 -14.57
C LYS A 119 -13.13 7.10 -14.21
N ASN A 120 -12.64 6.35 -15.20
CA ASN A 120 -11.60 5.34 -14.98
C ASN A 120 -10.27 6.00 -14.58
N TRP A 121 -9.94 7.12 -15.23
CA TRP A 121 -8.81 7.96 -14.82
C TRP A 121 -8.97 8.43 -13.37
N ASP A 122 -10.10 9.06 -13.03
CA ASP A 122 -10.36 9.57 -11.68
C ASP A 122 -10.20 8.47 -10.62
N THR A 123 -10.77 7.28 -10.89
CA THR A 123 -10.67 6.15 -9.97
C THR A 123 -9.22 5.67 -9.80
N MET A 124 -8.47 5.49 -10.90
CA MET A 124 -7.10 4.98 -10.86
C MET A 124 -6.14 5.97 -10.20
N PHE A 125 -6.29 7.27 -10.48
CA PHE A 125 -5.43 8.29 -9.92
C PHE A 125 -5.78 8.64 -8.48
N THR A 126 -7.05 8.70 -8.12
CA THR A 126 -7.48 8.99 -6.74
C THR A 126 -7.12 7.84 -5.81
N ALA A 127 -7.59 6.64 -6.10
CA ALA A 127 -7.41 5.49 -5.22
C ALA A 127 -6.10 4.70 -5.45
N GLY A 128 -5.33 5.04 -6.47
CA GLY A 128 -4.04 4.43 -6.77
C GLY A 128 -2.88 5.38 -6.48
N VAL A 129 -2.79 6.50 -7.21
CA VAL A 129 -1.64 7.40 -7.13
C VAL A 129 -1.74 8.35 -5.93
N ARG A 130 -2.87 9.11 -5.85
CA ARG A 130 -3.05 10.12 -4.80
C ARG A 130 -3.11 9.50 -3.40
N ALA A 131 -3.77 8.36 -3.25
CA ALA A 131 -3.86 7.66 -1.98
C ALA A 131 -2.46 7.27 -1.43
N GLN A 132 -1.55 6.81 -2.31
CA GLN A 132 -0.18 6.51 -1.91
C GLN A 132 0.61 7.79 -1.59
N LEU A 133 0.41 8.87 -2.36
CA LEU A 133 1.02 10.17 -2.08
C LEU A 133 0.60 10.71 -0.71
N ALA A 134 -0.71 10.72 -0.42
CA ALA A 134 -1.26 11.17 0.86
C ALA A 134 -0.73 10.33 2.04
N THR A 135 -0.64 9.00 1.85
CA THR A 135 -0.05 8.13 2.87
C THR A 135 1.41 8.49 3.15
N ASN A 136 2.22 8.75 2.11
CA ASN A 136 3.60 9.22 2.30
C ASN A 136 3.64 10.57 3.04
N HIS A 137 2.77 11.51 2.64
CA HIS A 137 2.72 12.84 3.24
C HIS A 137 2.54 12.78 4.76
N PHE A 138 1.61 11.98 5.24
CA PHE A 138 1.37 11.82 6.68
C PHE A 138 2.40 10.92 7.38
N ALA A 139 2.93 9.89 6.71
CA ALA A 139 3.83 8.91 7.31
C ALA A 139 5.28 9.38 7.41
N VAL A 140 5.77 10.18 6.46
CA VAL A 140 7.18 10.61 6.41
C VAL A 140 7.64 11.29 7.70
N PRO A 141 6.89 12.19 8.35
CA PRO A 141 7.32 12.76 9.64
C PRO A 141 7.61 11.70 10.71
N LEU A 142 6.83 10.62 10.77
CA LEU A 142 7.05 9.53 11.73
C LEU A 142 8.20 8.59 11.30
N LEU A 143 8.36 8.34 10.01
CA LEU A 143 9.47 7.56 9.47
C LEU A 143 10.83 8.22 9.72
N ARG A 144 10.90 9.56 9.67
CA ARG A 144 12.11 10.37 9.91
C ARG A 144 12.62 10.31 11.36
N GLU A 145 11.78 9.91 12.30
CA GLU A 145 12.16 9.74 13.71
C GLU A 145 13.05 8.49 13.92
N ASN A 146 13.17 7.62 12.92
CA ASN A 146 14.03 6.44 12.98
C ASN A 146 15.43 6.72 12.44
N LYS A 147 16.40 5.91 12.86
CA LYS A 147 17.76 5.92 12.28
C LYS A 147 17.78 5.52 10.81
N GLN A 148 16.85 4.66 10.41
CA GLN A 148 16.63 4.22 9.03
C GLN A 148 15.20 3.73 8.87
N ALA A 149 14.62 3.93 7.70
CA ALA A 149 13.29 3.46 7.36
C ALA A 149 13.20 3.03 5.90
N LEU A 150 12.09 2.35 5.56
CA LEU A 150 11.85 1.84 4.21
C LEU A 150 10.43 2.18 3.76
N ILE A 151 10.31 2.73 2.55
CA ILE A 151 9.04 2.91 1.85
C ILE A 151 9.06 2.03 0.60
N ILE A 152 8.02 1.22 0.41
CA ILE A 152 7.82 0.43 -0.81
C ILE A 152 6.49 0.81 -1.44
N HIS A 153 6.53 1.08 -2.73
CA HIS A 153 5.34 1.25 -3.57
C HIS A 153 5.13 0.02 -4.43
N THR A 154 3.99 -0.65 -4.32
CA THR A 154 3.64 -1.69 -5.27
C THR A 154 3.13 -1.06 -6.56
N THR A 155 3.70 -1.45 -7.67
CA THR A 155 3.37 -0.93 -8.99
C THR A 155 3.30 -2.05 -10.02
N PHE A 156 3.24 -1.71 -11.28
CA PHE A 156 3.47 -2.59 -12.40
C PHE A 156 4.54 -1.96 -13.29
N TRP A 157 5.51 -2.74 -13.71
CA TRP A 157 6.60 -2.33 -14.58
C TRP A 157 6.82 -3.39 -15.66
N ASP A 158 6.89 -2.99 -16.89
CA ASP A 158 6.99 -3.82 -18.06
C ASP A 158 8.17 -3.43 -18.98
N GLU A 159 9.24 -2.93 -18.41
CA GLU A 159 10.44 -2.50 -19.14
C GLU A 159 10.18 -1.35 -20.14
N ASN A 160 9.29 -0.42 -19.79
CA ASN A 160 8.84 0.69 -20.65
C ASN A 160 8.01 0.27 -21.87
N LYS A 161 7.42 -0.92 -21.86
CA LYS A 161 6.47 -1.33 -22.89
C LYS A 161 5.07 -0.89 -22.51
N TYR A 162 4.33 -0.38 -23.48
CA TYR A 162 2.94 -0.01 -23.28
C TYR A 162 2.06 -1.26 -23.06
N THR A 163 1.31 -1.30 -21.97
CA THR A 163 0.51 -2.47 -21.56
C THR A 163 -0.80 -2.63 -22.34
N GLY A 164 -1.17 -1.67 -23.19
CA GLY A 164 -2.47 -1.64 -23.88
C GLY A 164 -3.61 -1.06 -23.04
N GLN A 165 -3.33 -0.56 -21.82
CA GLN A 165 -4.30 0.04 -20.90
C GLN A 165 -3.86 1.45 -20.50
N PHE A 166 -4.29 2.46 -21.24
CA PHE A 166 -3.73 3.80 -21.17
C PHE A 166 -3.70 4.42 -19.77
N TYR A 167 -4.85 4.46 -19.07
CA TYR A 167 -4.89 5.08 -17.73
C TYR A 167 -4.17 4.24 -16.66
N TYR A 168 -4.21 2.92 -16.79
CA TYR A 168 -3.48 2.03 -15.90
C TYR A 168 -1.97 2.23 -16.04
N ASP A 169 -1.49 2.26 -17.27
CA ASP A 169 -0.07 2.47 -17.60
C ASP A 169 0.42 3.80 -17.02
N LEU A 170 -0.31 4.90 -17.28
CA LEU A 170 0.02 6.22 -16.72
C LEU A 170 0.03 6.20 -15.19
N ALA A 171 -0.96 5.60 -14.54
CA ALA A 171 -1.03 5.55 -13.09
C ALA A 171 0.12 4.73 -12.48
N LYS A 172 0.48 3.59 -13.08
CA LYS A 172 1.59 2.76 -12.59
C LYS A 172 2.94 3.41 -12.81
N ASN A 173 3.14 4.11 -13.93
CA ASN A 173 4.35 4.89 -14.18
C ASN A 173 4.43 6.14 -13.28
N ALA A 174 3.31 6.78 -12.96
CA ALA A 174 3.28 7.87 -11.97
C ALA A 174 3.78 7.40 -10.59
N ILE A 175 3.42 6.17 -10.16
CA ILE A 175 3.92 5.58 -8.91
C ILE A 175 5.44 5.33 -8.97
N VAL A 176 5.97 4.83 -10.09
CA VAL A 176 7.41 4.65 -10.29
C VAL A 176 8.14 6.00 -10.19
N ARG A 177 7.59 7.04 -10.85
CA ARG A 177 8.17 8.38 -10.80
C ARG A 177 8.11 8.99 -9.41
N MET A 178 7.02 8.77 -8.67
CA MET A 178 6.87 9.19 -7.27
C MET A 178 7.94 8.54 -6.40
N ALA A 179 8.11 7.22 -6.49
CA ALA A 179 9.13 6.50 -5.71
C ALA A 179 10.54 7.02 -5.99
N TYR A 180 10.86 7.29 -7.26
CA TYR A 180 12.14 7.89 -7.65
C TYR A 180 12.35 9.28 -7.02
N GLY A 181 11.35 10.18 -7.13
CA GLY A 181 11.44 11.53 -6.54
C GLY A 181 11.62 11.46 -5.02
N LEU A 182 10.79 10.67 -4.33
CA LEU A 182 10.89 10.48 -2.88
C LEU A 182 12.24 9.87 -2.46
N SER A 183 12.82 8.97 -3.26
CA SER A 183 14.13 8.38 -2.95
C SER A 183 15.25 9.43 -2.92
N LEU A 184 15.15 10.47 -3.74
CA LEU A 184 16.11 11.59 -3.75
C LEU A 184 15.88 12.55 -2.58
N GLU A 185 14.61 12.91 -2.34
CA GLU A 185 14.26 13.87 -1.27
C GLU A 185 14.56 13.31 0.13
N LEU A 186 14.27 12.02 0.36
CA LEU A 186 14.38 11.36 1.67
C LEU A 186 15.75 10.70 1.92
N LYS A 187 16.68 10.79 0.97
CA LYS A 187 18.02 10.20 1.10
C LYS A 187 18.77 10.69 2.34
N ARG A 188 18.65 11.98 2.66
CA ARG A 188 19.33 12.61 3.80
C ARG A 188 18.76 12.16 5.15
N ASP A 189 17.49 11.72 5.15
CA ASP A 189 16.80 11.17 6.33
C ASP A 189 17.04 9.66 6.49
N ASN A 190 17.90 9.06 5.66
CA ASN A 190 18.19 7.62 5.66
C ASN A 190 16.95 6.75 5.47
N ILE A 191 16.02 7.21 4.62
CA ILE A 191 14.82 6.49 4.22
C ILE A 191 15.01 5.98 2.79
N ALA A 192 15.06 4.66 2.64
CA ALA A 192 15.07 4.03 1.34
C ALA A 192 13.66 4.02 0.75
N VAL A 193 13.53 4.37 -0.54
CA VAL A 193 12.24 4.32 -1.25
C VAL A 193 12.39 3.49 -2.51
N LEU A 194 11.50 2.49 -2.68
CA LEU A 194 11.52 1.55 -3.79
C LEU A 194 10.14 1.46 -4.45
N ALA A 195 10.13 1.28 -5.76
CA ALA A 195 8.98 0.77 -6.51
C ALA A 195 9.21 -0.71 -6.81
N VAL A 196 8.23 -1.56 -6.48
CA VAL A 196 8.32 -3.01 -6.67
C VAL A 196 7.19 -3.47 -7.57
N SER A 197 7.55 -4.09 -8.69
CA SER A 197 6.62 -4.75 -9.59
C SER A 197 6.68 -6.26 -9.36
N PRO A 198 5.66 -6.87 -8.77
CA PRO A 198 5.64 -8.31 -8.50
C PRO A 198 5.38 -9.16 -9.76
N GLY A 199 5.11 -8.52 -10.91
CA GLY A 199 4.66 -9.21 -12.11
C GLY A 199 3.22 -9.72 -11.98
N PHE A 200 2.87 -10.72 -12.77
CA PHE A 200 1.55 -11.38 -12.68
C PHE A 200 1.49 -12.28 -11.46
N MET A 201 0.54 -12.00 -10.58
CA MET A 201 0.30 -12.78 -9.37
C MET A 201 -1.02 -13.52 -9.47
N ARG A 202 -1.05 -14.75 -9.01
CA ARG A 202 -2.29 -15.49 -8.77
C ARG A 202 -2.82 -15.10 -7.39
N THR A 203 -3.92 -14.34 -7.38
CA THR A 203 -4.53 -13.83 -6.13
C THR A 203 -5.96 -14.34 -5.99
#